data_0fb76bc15636916bbfa5dba281e5c696
#
_entry.id   0fb76bc15636916bbfa5dba281e5c696
#
_cell.length_a   1.000
_cell.length_b   1.000
_cell.length_c   1.000
_cell.angle_alpha   90.00
_cell.angle_beta   90.00
_cell.angle_gamma   90.00
#
_symmetry.space_group_name_H-M   'P 1'
#
loop_
_entity.id
_entity.type
_entity.pdbx_description
1 polymer ?
#
loop_
_entity_poly.entity_id
_entity_poly.type
_entity_poly.pdbx_seq_one_letter_code
_entity_poly.pdbx_strand_id
1 'polypeptide(L)'
;FSIWALTDTLLLGGVSHMDKNLKGELAIMDSINVKPNYAALGRKYGMDYRTVKKYHNGYEGRPKTRNKGSKLDYYSSEISDKLQIKRLSVQGVYEFMVKKYGVERIGTYSNFNKYIIRKNLKPRKKEGGNPRYEKKPGEQAQVDWKEDISISNVYGEIFIINVLHLTLKFSRYSHLEFSIQKRFDDVARGIVNSFIKFGGVPNELLFDNMSTVANIQVSPKEPTKAIARLAKDFGFKVRFCKVRRPSTKGTVESKNKVIDWIRAYEGEFETIEELAAILETINKDMNITINQ
;
A
#
# COMPACT_ATOMS: atom_id res chain seq x y z
N PHE A 1 23.43 -43.28 -9.97
CA PHE A 1 22.78 -42.38 -10.92
C PHE A 1 21.42 -41.98 -10.36
N SER A 2 21.23 -40.69 -10.20
CA SER A 2 20.24 -40.01 -9.39
C SER A 2 18.80 -40.16 -9.85
N ILE A 3 17.93 -40.60 -8.93
CA ILE A 3 16.45 -40.60 -9.04
C ILE A 3 15.91 -39.36 -8.24
N TRP A 4 16.44 -38.17 -8.53
CA TRP A 4 16.01 -36.95 -7.82
C TRP A 4 15.39 -35.85 -8.72
N ALA A 5 14.98 -36.18 -9.93
CA ALA A 5 14.60 -35.15 -10.91
C ALA A 5 13.19 -35.27 -11.52
N LEU A 6 12.23 -35.96 -10.89
CA LEU A 6 10.90 -36.15 -11.51
C LEU A 6 9.68 -35.96 -10.59
N THR A 7 9.77 -35.14 -9.51
CA THR A 7 8.61 -34.92 -8.62
C THR A 7 8.18 -33.47 -8.43
N ASP A 8 8.59 -32.54 -9.27
CA ASP A 8 8.31 -31.10 -9.05
C ASP A 8 7.26 -30.46 -9.95
N THR A 9 6.39 -31.26 -10.59
CA THR A 9 5.30 -30.67 -11.39
C THR A 9 4.03 -31.48 -11.20
N LEU A 10 3.20 -31.08 -10.30
CA LEU A 10 1.77 -31.31 -10.09
C LEU A 10 1.46 -31.51 -8.61
N LEU A 11 1.00 -30.44 -7.96
CA LEU A 11 -0.09 -30.47 -6.95
C LEU A 11 -0.12 -29.16 -6.15
N LEU A 12 -0.80 -28.16 -6.68
CA LEU A 12 -1.31 -27.01 -5.95
C LEU A 12 -2.52 -27.43 -5.10
N GLY A 13 -2.26 -28.00 -3.94
CA GLY A 13 -3.29 -28.25 -2.94
C GLY A 13 -2.62 -28.38 -1.58
N GLY A 14 -2.88 -27.44 -0.65
CA GLY A 14 -2.24 -27.29 0.65
C GLY A 14 -2.30 -28.52 1.58
N VAL A 15 -1.51 -29.51 1.28
CA VAL A 15 -1.17 -30.64 2.15
C VAL A 15 0.07 -30.21 2.92
N SER A 16 0.08 -30.36 4.26
CA SER A 16 1.26 -30.01 5.07
C SER A 16 2.47 -30.81 4.61
N HIS A 17 3.68 -30.27 4.74
CA HIS A 17 4.92 -30.96 4.34
C HIS A 17 5.07 -32.31 5.05
N MET A 18 4.49 -32.45 6.25
CA MET A 18 4.46 -33.66 7.07
C MET A 18 3.54 -34.73 6.47
N ASP A 19 2.42 -34.34 5.86
CA ASP A 19 1.47 -35.28 5.23
C ASP A 19 2.04 -35.91 3.96
N LYS A 20 2.89 -35.19 3.21
CA LYS A 20 3.56 -35.69 2.00
C LYS A 20 4.57 -36.78 2.32
N ASN A 21 5.36 -36.61 3.37
CA ASN A 21 6.38 -37.58 3.79
C ASN A 21 5.75 -38.88 4.28
N LEU A 22 4.66 -38.81 5.07
CA LEU A 22 3.93 -40.00 5.52
C LEU A 22 3.32 -40.79 4.37
N LYS A 23 2.68 -40.10 3.41
CA LYS A 23 2.10 -40.78 2.23
C LYS A 23 3.17 -41.45 1.36
N GLY A 24 4.33 -40.81 1.20
CA GLY A 24 5.46 -41.39 0.49
C GLY A 24 5.97 -42.65 1.16
N GLU A 25 6.13 -42.68 2.50
CA GLU A 25 6.59 -43.85 3.24
C GLU A 25 5.57 -45.00 3.19
N LEU A 26 4.28 -44.70 3.31
CA LEU A 26 3.20 -45.69 3.16
C LEU A 26 3.17 -46.29 1.74
N ALA A 27 3.33 -45.50 0.70
CA ALA A 27 3.38 -45.98 -0.69
C ALA A 27 4.61 -46.90 -0.94
N ILE A 28 5.76 -46.59 -0.33
CA ILE A 28 6.95 -47.44 -0.38
C ILE A 28 6.67 -48.79 0.30
N MET A 29 6.08 -48.79 1.51
CA MET A 29 5.74 -50.01 2.23
C MET A 29 4.77 -50.89 1.45
N ASP A 30 3.78 -50.29 0.80
CA ASP A 30 2.84 -51.00 -0.08
C ASP A 30 3.56 -51.62 -1.29
N SER A 31 4.50 -50.90 -1.92
CA SER A 31 5.24 -51.38 -3.10
C SER A 31 6.12 -52.56 -2.80
N ILE A 32 6.59 -52.72 -1.54
CA ILE A 32 7.43 -53.85 -1.08
C ILE A 32 6.63 -54.89 -0.30
N ASN A 33 5.31 -54.82 -0.29
CA ASN A 33 4.39 -55.75 0.40
C ASN A 33 4.63 -55.84 1.93
N VAL A 34 5.10 -54.77 2.55
CA VAL A 34 5.34 -54.68 4.02
C VAL A 34 4.15 -54.03 4.69
N LYS A 35 3.52 -54.73 5.64
CA LYS A 35 2.40 -54.18 6.41
C LYS A 35 2.86 -53.06 7.30
N PRO A 36 2.29 -51.81 7.18
CA PRO A 36 2.69 -50.67 7.97
C PRO A 36 2.39 -50.82 9.46
N ASN A 37 3.39 -50.52 10.31
CA ASN A 37 3.17 -50.35 11.75
C ASN A 37 2.63 -48.97 12.03
N TYR A 38 1.32 -48.82 12.04
CA TYR A 38 0.65 -47.52 12.21
C TYR A 38 1.00 -46.82 13.54
N ALA A 39 1.26 -47.60 14.61
CA ALA A 39 1.64 -47.03 15.92
C ALA A 39 3.04 -46.40 15.87
N ALA A 40 4.00 -47.09 15.24
CA ALA A 40 5.36 -46.59 15.04
C ALA A 40 5.37 -45.32 14.15
N LEU A 41 4.64 -45.36 13.02
CA LEU A 41 4.49 -44.23 12.11
C LEU A 41 3.78 -43.05 12.82
N GLY A 42 2.77 -43.34 13.64
CA GLY A 42 2.10 -42.32 14.43
C GLY A 42 3.07 -41.58 15.37
N ARG A 43 3.92 -42.30 16.08
CA ARG A 43 4.98 -41.70 16.92
C ARG A 43 5.99 -40.91 16.10
N LYS A 44 6.43 -41.45 14.96
CA LYS A 44 7.42 -40.81 14.07
C LYS A 44 6.91 -39.46 13.53
N TYR A 45 5.65 -39.39 13.14
CA TYR A 45 5.04 -38.21 12.53
C TYR A 45 4.20 -37.35 13.49
N GLY A 46 4.18 -37.65 14.78
CA GLY A 46 3.42 -36.91 15.78
C GLY A 46 1.90 -36.98 15.57
N MET A 47 1.38 -38.10 15.06
CA MET A 47 -0.03 -38.31 14.73
C MET A 47 -0.63 -39.51 15.46
N ASP A 48 -1.95 -39.47 15.69
CA ASP A 48 -2.67 -40.65 16.14
C ASP A 48 -2.62 -41.78 15.09
N TYR A 49 -2.43 -43.02 15.52
CA TYR A 49 -2.31 -44.18 14.63
C TYR A 49 -3.55 -44.39 13.73
N ARG A 50 -4.73 -43.96 14.21
CA ARG A 50 -5.97 -44.00 13.44
C ARG A 50 -5.92 -43.06 12.24
N THR A 51 -5.26 -41.91 12.41
CA THR A 51 -5.04 -40.94 11.33
C THR A 51 -4.09 -41.51 10.29
N VAL A 52 -2.98 -42.14 10.72
CA VAL A 52 -2.06 -42.84 9.81
C VAL A 52 -2.79 -43.94 9.00
N LYS A 53 -3.62 -44.74 9.67
CA LYS A 53 -4.44 -45.77 9.02
C LYS A 53 -5.43 -45.18 8.00
N LYS A 54 -6.01 -44.00 8.30
CA LYS A 54 -6.87 -43.30 7.34
C LYS A 54 -6.10 -42.89 6.09
N TYR A 55 -4.88 -42.33 6.24
CA TYR A 55 -4.03 -41.97 5.10
C TYR A 55 -3.65 -43.17 4.25
N HIS A 56 -3.34 -44.30 4.88
CA HIS A 56 -3.06 -45.56 4.18
C HIS A 56 -4.29 -46.05 3.40
N ASN A 57 -5.48 -45.89 3.93
CA ASN A 57 -6.75 -46.23 3.27
C ASN A 57 -7.25 -45.18 2.27
N GLY A 58 -6.40 -44.32 1.75
CA GLY A 58 -6.74 -43.35 0.70
C GLY A 58 -7.36 -42.03 1.20
N TYR A 59 -7.27 -41.69 2.49
CA TYR A 59 -7.73 -40.40 2.98
C TYR A 59 -6.80 -39.27 2.50
N GLU A 60 -7.34 -38.33 1.76
CA GLU A 60 -6.61 -37.20 1.18
C GLU A 60 -6.63 -35.92 2.01
N GLY A 61 -7.16 -35.97 3.22
CA GLY A 61 -7.38 -34.81 4.06
C GLY A 61 -8.84 -34.36 4.05
N ARG A 62 -9.19 -33.39 4.87
CA ARG A 62 -10.54 -32.82 4.86
C ARG A 62 -10.78 -32.14 3.52
N PRO A 63 -11.78 -32.55 2.74
CA PRO A 63 -12.11 -31.85 1.50
C PRO A 63 -12.43 -30.38 1.83
N LYS A 64 -11.92 -29.46 1.03
CA LYS A 64 -12.27 -28.02 1.11
C LYS A 64 -13.69 -27.80 0.57
N THR A 65 -14.68 -28.47 1.16
CA THR A 65 -16.05 -28.56 0.62
C THR A 65 -16.93 -27.35 0.87
N ARG A 66 -16.50 -26.41 1.70
CA ARG A 66 -17.37 -25.25 2.00
C ARG A 66 -16.90 -24.00 1.23
N ASN A 67 -17.43 -23.86 0.03
CA ASN A 67 -17.32 -22.61 -0.74
C ASN A 67 -18.38 -21.60 -0.23
N LYS A 68 -18.17 -21.05 0.98
CA LYS A 68 -19.06 -20.04 1.52
C LYS A 68 -18.87 -18.75 0.71
N GLY A 69 -19.94 -18.27 0.10
CA GLY A 69 -19.98 -16.97 -0.56
C GLY A 69 -19.48 -15.85 0.39
N SER A 70 -18.82 -14.86 -0.15
CA SER A 70 -18.35 -13.69 0.59
C SER A 70 -19.39 -12.58 0.50
N LYS A 71 -19.56 -11.79 1.58
CA LYS A 71 -20.35 -10.55 1.53
C LYS A 71 -19.85 -9.60 0.43
N LEU A 72 -18.55 -9.66 0.11
CA LEU A 72 -17.92 -8.86 -0.94
C LEU A 72 -18.24 -9.33 -2.36
N ASP A 73 -18.85 -10.51 -2.55
CA ASP A 73 -19.23 -10.99 -3.88
C ASP A 73 -20.26 -10.06 -4.55
N TYR A 74 -21.10 -9.41 -3.75
CA TYR A 74 -22.05 -8.39 -4.23
C TYR A 74 -21.36 -7.17 -4.87
N TYR A 75 -20.20 -6.80 -4.35
CA TYR A 75 -19.40 -5.65 -4.79
C TYR A 75 -18.26 -6.04 -5.75
N SER A 76 -18.21 -7.29 -6.19
CA SER A 76 -17.06 -7.85 -6.93
C SER A 76 -16.75 -7.09 -8.22
N SER A 77 -17.75 -6.66 -8.96
CA SER A 77 -17.58 -5.89 -10.21
C SER A 77 -16.93 -4.56 -9.90
N GLU A 78 -17.52 -3.76 -9.02
CA GLU A 78 -17.00 -2.43 -8.67
C GLU A 78 -15.59 -2.50 -8.07
N ILE A 79 -15.32 -3.48 -7.20
CA ILE A 79 -13.97 -3.72 -6.67
C ILE A 79 -12.99 -4.01 -7.81
N SER A 80 -13.37 -4.85 -8.76
CA SER A 80 -12.53 -5.18 -9.92
C SER A 80 -12.25 -3.96 -10.78
N ASP A 81 -13.27 -3.16 -11.10
CA ASP A 81 -13.16 -1.97 -11.92
C ASP A 81 -12.24 -0.93 -11.27
N LYS A 82 -12.43 -0.65 -9.97
CA LYS A 82 -11.56 0.27 -9.22
C LYS A 82 -10.11 -0.25 -9.13
N LEU A 83 -9.89 -1.57 -9.05
CA LEU A 83 -8.55 -2.15 -9.04
C LEU A 83 -7.80 -2.04 -10.38
N GLN A 84 -8.49 -1.82 -11.50
CA GLN A 84 -7.89 -1.57 -12.81
C GLN A 84 -7.38 -0.13 -12.95
N ILE A 85 -7.84 0.80 -12.12
CA ILE A 85 -7.41 2.20 -12.17
C ILE A 85 -5.90 2.27 -11.92
N LYS A 86 -5.17 2.86 -12.85
CA LYS A 86 -3.71 2.98 -12.80
C LYS A 86 -3.28 3.75 -11.54
N ARG A 87 -2.27 3.21 -10.83
CA ARG A 87 -1.68 3.75 -9.58
C ARG A 87 -2.57 3.61 -8.33
N LEU A 88 -3.84 3.23 -8.44
CA LEU A 88 -4.68 3.01 -7.26
C LEU A 88 -4.23 1.75 -6.51
N SER A 89 -4.07 1.86 -5.18
CA SER A 89 -3.68 0.74 -4.32
C SER A 89 -4.90 -0.04 -3.83
N VAL A 90 -4.70 -1.28 -3.36
CA VAL A 90 -5.76 -2.07 -2.72
C VAL A 90 -6.33 -1.35 -1.50
N GLN A 91 -5.48 -0.66 -0.73
CA GLN A 91 -5.90 0.15 0.41
C GLN A 91 -6.82 1.30 -0.03
N GLY A 92 -6.45 2.01 -1.12
CA GLY A 92 -7.28 3.10 -1.63
C GLY A 92 -8.66 2.63 -2.09
N VAL A 93 -8.74 1.46 -2.73
CA VAL A 93 -10.03 0.85 -3.07
C VAL A 93 -10.82 0.49 -1.81
N TYR A 94 -10.18 -0.08 -0.80
CA TYR A 94 -10.82 -0.41 0.47
C TYR A 94 -11.41 0.83 1.17
N GLU A 95 -10.63 1.90 1.31
CA GLU A 95 -11.07 3.14 1.95
C GLU A 95 -12.27 3.76 1.19
N PHE A 96 -12.21 3.77 -0.14
CA PHE A 96 -13.34 4.19 -0.97
C PHE A 96 -14.59 3.35 -0.72
N MET A 97 -14.47 2.01 -0.74
CA MET A 97 -15.59 1.10 -0.52
C MET A 97 -16.20 1.24 0.86
N VAL A 98 -15.36 1.43 1.91
CA VAL A 98 -15.83 1.67 3.28
C VAL A 98 -16.59 2.99 3.39
N LYS A 99 -16.11 4.05 2.74
CA LYS A 99 -16.82 5.35 2.74
C LYS A 99 -18.15 5.27 2.02
N LYS A 100 -18.20 4.57 0.89
CA LYS A 100 -19.43 4.47 0.09
C LYS A 100 -20.47 3.53 0.71
N TYR A 101 -20.05 2.42 1.31
CA TYR A 101 -20.96 1.35 1.74
C TYR A 101 -20.96 1.06 3.24
N GLY A 102 -20.04 1.64 3.98
CA GLY A 102 -19.87 1.42 5.42
C GLY A 102 -19.04 0.18 5.75
N VAL A 103 -18.29 0.27 6.87
CA VAL A 103 -17.43 -0.83 7.37
C VAL A 103 -18.22 -2.09 7.69
N GLU A 104 -19.48 -1.99 8.10
CA GLU A 104 -20.35 -3.12 8.42
C GLU A 104 -20.58 -4.05 7.20
N ARG A 105 -20.65 -3.48 6.01
CA ARG A 105 -20.86 -4.21 4.76
C ARG A 105 -19.55 -4.71 4.17
N ILE A 106 -18.50 -3.90 4.18
CA ILE A 106 -17.21 -4.20 3.57
C ILE A 106 -16.33 -5.04 4.49
N GLY A 107 -16.40 -4.84 5.80
CA GLY A 107 -15.59 -5.53 6.79
C GLY A 107 -14.20 -4.92 6.95
N THR A 108 -13.28 -5.66 7.57
CA THR A 108 -11.92 -5.19 7.83
C THR A 108 -11.04 -5.25 6.58
N TYR A 109 -10.02 -4.39 6.51
CA TYR A 109 -9.02 -4.40 5.44
C TYR A 109 -8.35 -5.78 5.24
N SER A 110 -8.05 -6.48 6.33
CA SER A 110 -7.46 -7.83 6.27
C SER A 110 -8.35 -8.82 5.50
N ASN A 111 -9.67 -8.79 5.77
CA ASN A 111 -10.63 -9.64 5.07
C ASN A 111 -10.80 -9.23 3.61
N PHE A 112 -10.84 -7.92 3.35
CA PHE A 112 -10.90 -7.36 2.00
C PHE A 112 -9.69 -7.78 1.16
N ASN A 113 -8.47 -7.64 1.69
CA ASN A 113 -7.25 -8.05 0.99
C ASN A 113 -7.19 -9.57 0.75
N LYS A 114 -7.62 -10.39 1.74
CA LYS A 114 -7.75 -11.85 1.56
C LYS A 114 -8.74 -12.20 0.44
N TYR A 115 -9.84 -11.44 0.33
CA TYR A 115 -10.81 -11.61 -0.74
C TYR A 115 -10.19 -11.36 -2.12
N ILE A 116 -9.48 -10.24 -2.29
CA ILE A 116 -8.81 -9.89 -3.54
C ILE A 116 -7.80 -10.96 -3.95
N ILE A 117 -7.01 -11.47 -2.99
CA ILE A 117 -6.03 -12.53 -3.25
C ILE A 117 -6.72 -13.82 -3.66
N ARG A 118 -7.79 -14.22 -2.95
CA ARG A 118 -8.54 -15.45 -3.23
C ARG A 118 -9.21 -15.42 -4.61
N LYS A 119 -9.76 -14.27 -4.99
CA LYS A 119 -10.41 -14.05 -6.29
C LYS A 119 -9.42 -13.71 -7.41
N ASN A 120 -8.12 -13.61 -7.10
CA ASN A 120 -7.05 -13.24 -8.04
C ASN A 120 -7.33 -11.92 -8.79
N LEU A 121 -7.91 -10.94 -8.11
CA LEU A 121 -8.29 -9.66 -8.72
C LEU A 121 -7.07 -8.75 -8.95
N LYS A 122 -5.99 -8.93 -8.21
CA LYS A 122 -4.73 -8.19 -8.39
C LYS A 122 -3.52 -9.07 -8.01
N PRO A 123 -2.47 -9.15 -8.85
CA PRO A 123 -1.27 -9.90 -8.54
C PRO A 123 -0.50 -9.29 -7.35
N ARG A 124 0.09 -10.13 -6.49
CA ARG A 124 0.95 -9.69 -5.38
C ARG A 124 2.22 -9.04 -5.91
N LYS A 125 2.52 -7.82 -5.49
CA LYS A 125 3.85 -7.22 -5.65
C LYS A 125 4.75 -7.69 -4.50
N LYS A 126 5.99 -8.09 -4.82
CA LYS A 126 7.04 -8.31 -3.79
C LYS A 126 7.44 -6.95 -3.26
N GLU A 127 7.30 -6.72 -1.96
CA GLU A 127 7.77 -5.51 -1.28
C GLU A 127 9.24 -5.68 -0.90
N GLY A 128 10.09 -4.79 -1.43
CA GLY A 128 11.46 -4.63 -0.97
C GLY A 128 11.48 -3.63 0.19
N GLY A 129 12.19 -3.95 1.26
CA GLY A 129 12.39 -3.01 2.39
C GLY A 129 13.42 -1.93 2.01
N ASN A 130 13.09 -0.66 2.25
CA ASN A 130 14.04 0.46 2.10
C ASN A 130 14.61 0.86 3.47
N PRO A 131 15.92 1.18 3.57
CA PRO A 131 16.53 1.61 4.82
C PRO A 131 15.91 2.94 5.30
N ARG A 132 15.65 3.03 6.61
CA ARG A 132 15.07 4.19 7.28
C ARG A 132 16.16 5.16 7.71
N TYR A 133 16.05 6.42 7.31
CA TYR A 133 16.84 7.52 7.86
C TYR A 133 15.94 8.37 8.75
N GLU A 134 16.12 8.26 10.06
CA GLU A 134 15.32 9.00 11.02
C GLU A 134 15.94 10.38 11.31
N LYS A 135 15.10 11.38 11.48
CA LYS A 135 15.42 12.73 11.91
C LYS A 135 14.81 13.00 13.27
N LYS A 136 15.30 14.01 14.00
CA LYS A 136 14.71 14.40 15.29
C LYS A 136 13.33 15.06 15.11
N PRO A 137 12.46 15.05 16.15
CA PRO A 137 11.20 15.80 16.10
C PRO A 137 11.43 17.26 15.69
N GLY A 138 10.60 17.79 14.79
CA GLY A 138 10.67 19.16 14.31
C GLY A 138 11.90 19.51 13.46
N GLU A 139 12.84 18.58 13.24
CA GLU A 139 14.07 18.88 12.52
C GLU A 139 13.83 19.13 11.02
N GLN A 140 13.03 18.28 10.37
CA GLN A 140 12.85 18.36 8.91
C GLN A 140 11.44 17.97 8.48
N ALA A 141 10.88 18.73 7.54
CA ALA A 141 9.77 18.30 6.70
C ALA A 141 10.23 18.19 5.25
N GLN A 142 9.63 17.27 4.50
CA GLN A 142 9.84 17.13 3.07
C GLN A 142 8.64 17.71 2.33
N VAL A 143 8.90 18.43 1.25
CA VAL A 143 7.91 19.04 0.36
C VAL A 143 8.02 18.43 -1.02
N ASP A 144 6.91 17.96 -1.55
CA ASP A 144 6.85 17.34 -2.87
C ASP A 144 5.53 17.69 -3.58
N TRP A 145 5.51 17.68 -4.91
CA TRP A 145 4.30 17.80 -5.71
C TRP A 145 3.87 16.45 -6.24
N LYS A 146 2.57 16.18 -6.13
CA LYS A 146 1.91 15.21 -6.97
C LYS A 146 1.20 15.98 -8.07
N GLU A 147 1.77 15.93 -9.26
CA GLU A 147 1.38 16.78 -10.37
C GLU A 147 0.44 16.08 -11.34
N ASP A 148 -0.37 16.89 -12.04
CA ASP A 148 -1.14 16.53 -13.23
C ASP A 148 -2.01 15.27 -13.00
N ILE A 149 -2.76 15.26 -11.88
CA ILE A 149 -3.77 14.24 -11.62
C ILE A 149 -4.99 14.61 -12.44
N SER A 150 -5.23 13.86 -13.51
CA SER A 150 -6.45 13.97 -14.32
C SER A 150 -7.52 13.10 -13.67
N ILE A 151 -8.71 13.66 -13.45
CA ILE A 151 -9.88 12.99 -12.86
C ILE A 151 -11.16 13.63 -13.41
N SER A 152 -12.19 12.83 -13.72
CA SER A 152 -13.47 13.32 -14.22
C SER A 152 -14.55 13.28 -13.15
N ASN A 153 -15.51 14.21 -13.24
CA ASN A 153 -16.71 14.23 -12.41
C ASN A 153 -17.84 13.36 -13.00
N VAL A 154 -19.00 13.35 -12.33
CA VAL A 154 -20.20 12.59 -12.78
C VAL A 154 -20.72 13.04 -14.15
N TYR A 155 -20.40 14.27 -14.57
CA TYR A 155 -20.81 14.84 -15.85
C TYR A 155 -19.81 14.61 -16.98
N GLY A 156 -18.66 13.95 -16.68
CA GLY A 156 -17.58 13.72 -17.63
C GLY A 156 -16.65 14.92 -17.83
N GLU A 157 -16.76 15.98 -17.03
CA GLU A 157 -15.83 17.10 -17.03
C GLU A 157 -14.50 16.69 -16.43
N ILE A 158 -13.41 16.97 -17.13
CA ILE A 158 -12.05 16.59 -16.70
C ILE A 158 -11.39 17.72 -15.94
N PHE A 159 -10.96 17.42 -14.71
CA PHE A 159 -10.16 18.30 -13.88
C PHE A 159 -8.72 17.83 -13.86
N ILE A 160 -7.77 18.75 -14.03
CA ILE A 160 -6.34 18.51 -13.83
C ILE A 160 -5.95 19.22 -12.55
N ILE A 161 -5.63 18.42 -11.52
CA ILE A 161 -5.30 18.93 -10.19
C ILE A 161 -3.87 18.61 -9.79
N ASN A 162 -3.34 19.41 -8.89
CA ASN A 162 -2.05 19.22 -8.28
C ASN A 162 -2.21 19.18 -6.77
N VAL A 163 -1.39 18.37 -6.10
CA VAL A 163 -1.40 18.25 -4.64
C VAL A 163 -0.01 18.52 -4.11
N LEU A 164 0.15 19.60 -3.35
CA LEU A 164 1.38 19.84 -2.58
C LEU A 164 1.33 18.99 -1.33
N HIS A 165 2.36 18.20 -1.14
CA HIS A 165 2.48 17.27 -0.02
C HIS A 165 3.64 17.66 0.88
N LEU A 166 3.34 17.97 2.14
CA LEU A 166 4.34 18.16 3.18
C LEU A 166 4.27 17.01 4.18
N THR A 167 5.44 16.46 4.54
CA THR A 167 5.53 15.35 5.51
C THR A 167 6.65 15.61 6.52
N LEU A 168 6.33 15.58 7.81
CA LEU A 168 7.32 15.59 8.88
C LEU A 168 8.13 14.29 8.87
N LYS A 169 9.46 14.38 8.87
CA LYS A 169 10.34 13.20 8.77
C LYS A 169 10.28 12.28 9.98
N PHE A 170 10.08 12.82 11.17
CA PHE A 170 10.00 12.04 12.41
C PHE A 170 8.63 11.39 12.59
N SER A 171 7.59 12.20 12.80
CA SER A 171 6.23 11.73 13.09
C SER A 171 5.53 11.15 11.87
N ARG A 172 6.00 11.47 10.65
CA ARG A 172 5.36 11.18 9.38
C ARG A 172 3.97 11.81 9.23
N TYR A 173 3.63 12.71 10.11
CA TYR A 173 2.42 13.51 9.98
C TYR A 173 2.50 14.33 8.69
N SER A 174 1.43 14.36 7.94
CA SER A 174 1.41 14.92 6.58
C SER A 174 0.27 15.91 6.41
N HIS A 175 0.49 16.89 5.55
CA HIS A 175 -0.54 17.78 5.04
C HIS A 175 -0.56 17.75 3.52
N LEU A 176 -1.77 17.64 2.96
CA LEU A 176 -2.05 17.71 1.53
C LEU A 176 -2.78 19.01 1.23
N GLU A 177 -2.19 19.82 0.37
CA GLU A 177 -2.81 21.06 -0.10
C GLU A 177 -3.28 20.88 -1.53
N PHE A 178 -4.56 21.12 -1.76
CA PHE A 178 -5.17 21.09 -3.09
C PHE A 178 -4.79 22.33 -3.90
N SER A 179 -4.44 22.16 -5.18
CA SER A 179 -4.20 23.27 -6.08
C SER A 179 -4.51 22.91 -7.55
N ILE A 180 -5.01 23.87 -8.31
CA ILE A 180 -5.16 23.76 -9.75
C ILE A 180 -3.85 24.14 -10.45
N GLN A 181 -3.09 25.06 -9.87
CA GLN A 181 -1.87 25.60 -10.43
C GLN A 181 -0.66 25.20 -9.58
N LYS A 182 0.55 25.44 -10.11
CA LYS A 182 1.82 25.15 -9.42
C LYS A 182 2.65 26.43 -9.27
N ARG A 183 1.98 27.55 -8.99
CA ARG A 183 2.64 28.86 -8.79
C ARG A 183 3.29 28.94 -7.41
N PHE A 184 4.18 29.90 -7.22
CA PHE A 184 4.80 30.12 -5.93
C PHE A 184 3.78 30.39 -4.82
N ASP A 185 2.70 31.12 -5.12
CA ASP A 185 1.64 31.44 -4.15
C ASP A 185 0.94 30.16 -3.66
N ASP A 186 0.76 29.16 -4.52
CA ASP A 186 0.21 27.85 -4.13
C ASP A 186 1.17 27.09 -3.21
N VAL A 187 2.47 27.16 -3.49
CA VAL A 187 3.51 26.57 -2.62
C VAL A 187 3.51 27.28 -1.27
N ALA A 188 3.51 28.60 -1.26
CA ALA A 188 3.53 29.41 -0.03
C ALA A 188 2.29 29.15 0.83
N ARG A 189 1.10 29.14 0.23
CA ARG A 189 -0.16 28.79 0.90
C ARG A 189 -0.10 27.39 1.52
N GLY A 190 0.33 26.38 0.76
CA GLY A 190 0.41 25.02 1.26
C GLY A 190 1.44 24.84 2.38
N ILE A 191 2.57 25.57 2.33
CA ILE A 191 3.56 25.59 3.41
C ILE A 191 2.96 26.19 4.67
N VAL A 192 2.31 27.36 4.59
CA VAL A 192 1.70 28.05 5.74
C VAL A 192 0.59 27.19 6.35
N ASN A 193 -0.30 26.64 5.53
CA ASN A 193 -1.36 25.74 5.99
C ASN A 193 -0.79 24.48 6.67
N SER A 194 0.33 23.97 6.16
CA SER A 194 1.02 22.84 6.80
C SER A 194 1.57 23.20 8.18
N PHE A 195 2.15 24.39 8.35
CA PHE A 195 2.66 24.83 9.65
C PHE A 195 1.53 24.96 10.69
N ILE A 196 0.37 25.46 10.25
CA ILE A 196 -0.83 25.52 11.11
C ILE A 196 -1.26 24.10 11.52
N LYS A 197 -1.32 23.17 10.58
CA LYS A 197 -1.72 21.76 10.85
C LYS A 197 -0.68 21.01 11.69
N PHE A 198 0.60 21.34 11.55
CA PHE A 198 1.69 20.73 12.34
C PHE A 198 1.80 21.32 13.76
N GLY A 199 1.17 22.44 14.00
CA GLY A 199 1.29 23.17 15.26
C GLY A 199 2.66 23.84 15.45
N GLY A 200 3.40 24.08 14.35
CA GLY A 200 4.73 24.70 14.40
C GLY A 200 5.49 24.65 13.08
N VAL A 201 6.65 25.27 13.07
CA VAL A 201 7.53 25.39 11.90
C VAL A 201 8.71 24.41 12.04
N PRO A 202 8.93 23.47 11.10
CA PRO A 202 10.12 22.62 11.10
C PRO A 202 11.39 23.46 10.89
N ASN A 203 12.53 23.03 11.47
CA ASN A 203 13.80 23.73 11.32
C ASN A 203 14.28 23.81 9.86
N GLU A 204 13.93 22.82 9.04
CA GLU A 204 14.26 22.86 7.62
C GLU A 204 13.16 22.21 6.74
N LEU A 205 12.99 22.75 5.55
CA LEU A 205 12.16 22.17 4.50
C LEU A 205 13.04 21.61 3.40
N LEU A 206 12.89 20.32 3.10
CA LEU A 206 13.58 19.61 2.05
C LEU A 206 12.70 19.57 0.80
N PHE A 207 13.09 20.31 -0.23
CA PHE A 207 12.38 20.37 -1.51
C PHE A 207 12.97 19.40 -2.52
N ASP A 208 12.13 18.82 -3.35
CA ASP A 208 12.59 18.23 -4.62
C ASP A 208 12.92 19.34 -5.64
N ASN A 209 13.23 18.97 -6.86
CA ASN A 209 13.64 19.89 -7.93
C ASN A 209 12.44 20.69 -8.49
N MET A 210 11.86 21.57 -7.67
CA MET A 210 10.75 22.44 -8.06
C MET A 210 11.29 23.75 -8.61
N SER A 211 11.00 24.07 -9.87
CA SER A 211 11.42 25.34 -10.50
C SER A 211 10.87 26.59 -9.84
N THR A 212 9.71 26.47 -9.17
CA THR A 212 9.09 27.55 -8.40
C THR A 212 9.89 27.93 -7.13
N VAL A 213 10.72 27.03 -6.64
CA VAL A 213 11.46 27.16 -5.36
C VAL A 213 12.96 27.22 -5.58
N ALA A 214 13.48 26.51 -6.59
CA ALA A 214 14.91 26.42 -6.87
C ALA A 214 15.27 27.14 -8.16
N ASN A 215 16.38 27.86 -8.14
CA ASN A 215 17.05 28.27 -9.36
C ASN A 215 17.80 27.05 -9.92
N ILE A 216 17.22 26.43 -10.96
CA ILE A 216 17.70 25.16 -11.51
C ILE A 216 18.97 25.35 -12.36
N GLN A 217 19.22 26.59 -12.83
CA GLN A 217 20.36 26.91 -13.70
C GLN A 217 21.69 27.06 -12.97
N VAL A 218 21.68 27.13 -11.64
CA VAL A 218 22.87 27.32 -10.80
C VAL A 218 23.25 26.02 -10.08
N SER A 219 24.55 25.73 -10.01
CA SER A 219 25.10 24.60 -9.27
C SER A 219 26.14 25.08 -8.26
N PRO A 220 25.98 24.88 -6.94
CA PRO A 220 24.84 24.20 -6.27
C PRO A 220 23.54 25.00 -6.40
N LYS A 221 22.38 24.31 -6.28
CA LYS A 221 21.07 24.92 -6.38
C LYS A 221 20.85 25.97 -5.31
N GLU A 222 20.38 27.13 -5.71
CA GLU A 222 20.02 28.21 -4.82
C GLU A 222 18.49 28.39 -4.73
N PRO A 223 17.97 28.80 -3.55
CA PRO A 223 16.58 29.14 -3.42
C PRO A 223 16.22 30.38 -4.24
N THR A 224 15.02 30.40 -4.84
CA THR A 224 14.51 31.64 -5.44
C THR A 224 14.32 32.71 -4.37
N LYS A 225 14.35 33.99 -4.78
CA LYS A 225 14.16 35.12 -3.83
C LYS A 225 12.87 35.00 -3.03
N ALA A 226 11.80 34.48 -3.65
CA ALA A 226 10.50 34.33 -3.03
C ALA A 226 10.52 33.32 -1.87
N ILE A 227 11.07 32.10 -2.09
CA ILE A 227 11.15 31.10 -1.01
C ILE A 227 12.17 31.47 0.06
N ALA A 228 13.28 32.17 -0.33
CA ALA A 228 14.26 32.65 0.64
C ALA A 228 13.64 33.68 1.60
N ARG A 229 12.77 34.58 1.09
CA ARG A 229 12.01 35.52 1.90
C ARG A 229 11.05 34.78 2.84
N LEU A 230 10.23 33.88 2.32
CA LEU A 230 9.33 33.07 3.14
C LEU A 230 10.08 32.30 4.23
N ALA A 231 11.23 31.73 3.91
CA ALA A 231 12.08 31.02 4.86
C ALA A 231 12.59 31.91 5.99
N LYS A 232 12.97 33.16 5.66
CA LYS A 232 13.38 34.15 6.64
C LYS A 232 12.23 34.56 7.53
N ASP A 233 11.06 34.82 6.96
CA ASP A 233 9.86 35.28 7.68
C ASP A 233 9.37 34.23 8.69
N PHE A 234 9.42 32.95 8.35
CA PHE A 234 9.00 31.84 9.22
C PHE A 234 10.12 31.13 9.98
N GLY A 235 11.40 31.47 9.73
CA GLY A 235 12.55 30.95 10.48
C GLY A 235 12.97 29.52 10.12
N PHE A 236 12.68 29.02 8.92
CA PHE A 236 13.11 27.70 8.47
C PHE A 236 14.28 27.77 7.46
N LYS A 237 15.03 26.67 7.32
CA LYS A 237 16.09 26.53 6.32
C LYS A 237 15.57 25.83 5.06
N VAL A 238 15.95 26.35 3.89
CA VAL A 238 15.66 25.70 2.60
C VAL A 238 16.77 24.71 2.27
N ARG A 239 16.39 23.47 1.95
CA ARG A 239 17.28 22.42 1.47
C ARG A 239 16.72 21.82 0.19
N PHE A 240 17.65 21.38 -0.70
CA PHE A 240 17.29 20.67 -1.94
C PHE A 240 17.78 19.22 -1.89
N CYS A 241 17.00 18.31 -2.47
CA CYS A 241 17.41 16.93 -2.64
C CYS A 241 18.66 16.83 -3.52
N LYS A 242 19.63 16.02 -3.10
CA LYS A 242 20.82 15.72 -3.92
C LYS A 242 20.40 14.86 -5.12
N VAL A 243 20.88 15.24 -6.30
CA VAL A 243 20.64 14.51 -7.55
C VAL A 243 21.18 13.08 -7.41
N ARG A 244 20.39 12.07 -7.82
CA ARG A 244 20.74 10.63 -7.87
C ARG A 244 20.99 9.93 -6.53
N ARG A 245 20.40 10.37 -5.40
CA ARG A 245 20.36 9.57 -4.16
C ARG A 245 18.92 9.17 -3.79
N PRO A 246 18.43 8.00 -4.25
CA PRO A 246 17.06 7.52 -3.99
C PRO A 246 16.75 7.34 -2.50
N SER A 247 17.77 7.05 -1.67
CA SER A 247 17.62 6.78 -0.25
C SER A 247 17.04 7.93 0.58
N THR A 248 17.08 9.17 0.08
CA THR A 248 16.49 10.34 0.76
C THR A 248 15.00 10.48 0.52
N LYS A 249 14.43 9.82 -0.50
CA LYS A 249 13.02 9.94 -0.93
C LYS A 249 12.07 8.85 -0.39
N GLY A 250 12.58 7.74 0.14
CA GLY A 250 11.76 6.55 0.45
C GLY A 250 10.55 6.76 1.37
N THR A 251 10.56 7.80 2.20
CA THR A 251 9.44 8.10 3.11
C THR A 251 8.27 8.77 2.38
N VAL A 252 8.55 9.64 1.40
CA VAL A 252 7.52 10.39 0.66
C VAL A 252 6.94 9.57 -0.49
N GLU A 253 7.73 8.71 -1.12
CA GLU A 253 7.25 7.85 -2.20
C GLU A 253 6.13 6.89 -1.75
N SER A 254 6.23 6.33 -0.53
CA SER A 254 5.16 5.49 0.01
C SER A 254 3.89 6.29 0.32
N LYS A 255 4.04 7.56 0.74
CA LYS A 255 2.92 8.45 1.04
C LYS A 255 2.30 9.10 -0.19
N ASN A 256 3.06 9.35 -1.23
CA ASN A 256 2.52 9.81 -2.51
C ASN A 256 1.55 8.79 -3.15
N LYS A 257 1.64 7.50 -2.76
CA LYS A 257 0.65 6.49 -3.15
C LYS A 257 -0.71 6.70 -2.49
N VAL A 258 -0.76 7.36 -1.33
CA VAL A 258 -2.03 7.67 -0.66
C VAL A 258 -2.78 8.76 -1.41
N ILE A 259 -2.08 9.73 -2.00
CA ILE A 259 -2.70 10.76 -2.84
C ILE A 259 -3.43 10.13 -4.03
N ASP A 260 -2.90 9.03 -4.57
CA ASP A 260 -3.56 8.29 -5.67
C ASP A 260 -4.91 7.67 -5.25
N TRP A 261 -5.28 7.65 -3.96
CA TRP A 261 -6.60 7.20 -3.52
C TRP A 261 -7.72 8.09 -4.05
N ILE A 262 -7.43 9.37 -4.34
CA ILE A 262 -8.39 10.29 -4.98
C ILE A 262 -8.94 9.73 -6.29
N ARG A 263 -8.15 8.92 -7.00
CA ARG A 263 -8.55 8.29 -8.27
C ARG A 263 -9.69 7.27 -8.12
N ALA A 264 -9.94 6.78 -6.90
CA ALA A 264 -11.08 5.91 -6.65
C ALA A 264 -12.42 6.65 -6.80
N TYR A 265 -12.38 7.98 -6.72
CA TYR A 265 -13.54 8.86 -6.83
C TYR A 265 -13.79 9.34 -8.27
N GLU A 266 -13.12 8.76 -9.29
CA GLU A 266 -13.39 8.98 -10.71
C GLU A 266 -14.88 8.76 -10.98
N GLY A 267 -15.56 9.81 -11.51
CA GLY A 267 -17.00 9.77 -11.77
C GLY A 267 -17.91 9.77 -10.51
N GLU A 268 -17.38 10.12 -9.33
CA GLU A 268 -18.12 10.01 -8.06
C GLU A 268 -18.27 11.36 -7.33
N PHE A 269 -17.93 12.49 -7.97
CA PHE A 269 -18.06 13.84 -7.42
C PHE A 269 -18.68 14.77 -8.49
N GLU A 270 -19.27 15.88 -8.05
CA GLU A 270 -19.91 16.84 -8.96
C GLU A 270 -19.05 18.07 -9.18
N THR A 271 -18.45 18.64 -8.12
CA THR A 271 -17.73 19.92 -8.17
C THR A 271 -16.28 19.79 -7.71
N ILE A 272 -15.48 20.79 -8.06
CA ILE A 272 -14.07 20.85 -7.67
C ILE A 272 -13.92 21.05 -6.16
N GLU A 273 -14.86 21.73 -5.51
CA GLU A 273 -14.90 21.92 -4.06
C GLU A 273 -15.15 20.58 -3.35
N GLU A 274 -16.02 19.75 -3.90
CA GLU A 274 -16.25 18.40 -3.39
C GLU A 274 -15.00 17.53 -3.54
N LEU A 275 -14.30 17.63 -4.67
CA LEU A 275 -13.02 16.94 -4.88
C LEU A 275 -11.96 17.39 -3.87
N ALA A 276 -11.89 18.69 -3.56
CA ALA A 276 -11.00 19.22 -2.52
C ALA A 276 -11.36 18.69 -1.11
N ALA A 277 -12.65 18.59 -0.79
CA ALA A 277 -13.12 18.01 0.47
C ALA A 277 -12.80 16.50 0.58
N ILE A 278 -12.88 15.76 -0.52
CA ILE A 278 -12.44 14.36 -0.62
C ILE A 278 -10.95 14.26 -0.29
N LEU A 279 -10.11 15.14 -0.87
CA LEU A 279 -8.67 15.17 -0.58
C LEU A 279 -8.39 15.45 0.90
N GLU A 280 -9.12 16.40 1.52
CA GLU A 280 -8.98 16.67 2.95
C GLU A 280 -9.33 15.45 3.80
N THR A 281 -10.33 14.70 3.40
CA THR A 281 -10.71 13.44 4.07
C THR A 281 -9.60 12.40 3.95
N ILE A 282 -9.03 12.22 2.75
CA ILE A 282 -7.88 11.33 2.51
C ILE A 282 -6.68 11.75 3.39
N ASN A 283 -6.45 13.06 3.54
CA ASN A 283 -5.39 13.59 4.40
C ASN A 283 -5.60 13.23 5.88
N LYS A 284 -6.83 13.33 6.38
CA LYS A 284 -7.18 12.93 7.76
C LYS A 284 -6.93 11.43 7.96
N ASP A 285 -7.43 10.59 7.08
CA ASP A 285 -7.30 9.13 7.15
C ASP A 285 -5.82 8.67 7.09
N MET A 286 -5.02 9.33 6.24
CA MET A 286 -3.59 9.07 6.14
C MET A 286 -2.86 9.30 7.46
N ASN A 287 -3.28 10.29 8.24
CA ASN A 287 -2.63 10.62 9.52
C ASN A 287 -3.11 9.75 10.69
N ILE A 288 -4.35 9.24 10.65
CA ILE A 288 -4.87 8.30 11.65
C ILE A 288 -4.14 6.96 11.57
N THR A 289 -3.93 6.45 10.37
CA THR A 289 -3.27 5.14 10.14
C THR A 289 -1.80 5.10 10.59
N ILE A 290 -1.16 6.25 10.82
CA ILE A 290 0.25 6.33 11.21
C ILE A 290 0.43 6.19 12.72
N ASN A 291 -0.59 6.50 13.48
CA ASN A 291 -0.55 6.52 14.95
C ASN A 291 -0.98 5.18 15.59
N GLN A 292 -1.21 4.15 14.78
CA GLN A 292 -1.41 2.75 15.17
C GLN A 292 -0.18 1.91 14.79
#